data_ddc1a3d2abcb77f53b3b1e1c9d7277f4
#
_entry.id   ddc1a3d2abcb77f53b3b1e1c9d7277f4
#
_cell.length_a   1.000
_cell.length_b   1.000
_cell.length_c   1.000
_cell.angle_alpha   90.00
_cell.angle_beta   90.00
_cell.angle_gamma   90.00
#
_symmetry.space_group_name_H-M   'P 1'
#
loop_
_entity.id
_entity.type
_entity.pdbx_description
1 polymer ?
#
loop_
_entity_poly.entity_id
_entity_poly.type
_entity_poly.pdbx_seq_one_letter_code
_entity_poly.pdbx_strand_id
1 'polypeptide(L)'
;MQVKVTNVIRMPRKTNNGKYNLYKIMIDKDIDAVVDGKLTKHNGFGITEYGIRCYGIKINSIIGKTIDIDVVYHKAGDTLINLWGDKDKFKKDCVEVKINKVI
;
A
#
# COMPACT_ATOMS: atom_id res chain seq x y z
N MET A 1 -8.84 10.20 -3.50
CA MET A 1 -7.71 11.04 -3.96
C MET A 1 -7.15 10.47 -5.25
N GLN A 2 -7.05 11.27 -6.28
CA GLN A 2 -6.45 10.85 -7.56
C GLN A 2 -4.97 11.21 -7.60
N VAL A 3 -4.13 10.26 -7.95
CA VAL A 3 -2.69 10.43 -8.06
C VAL A 3 -2.18 9.76 -9.34
N LYS A 4 -1.11 10.29 -9.92
CA LYS A 4 -0.46 9.70 -11.09
C LYS A 4 0.69 8.80 -10.63
N VAL A 5 0.74 7.59 -11.16
CA VAL A 5 1.84 6.66 -10.91
C VAL A 5 3.04 7.05 -11.77
N THR A 6 4.14 7.39 -11.11
CA THR A 6 5.38 7.81 -11.79
C THR A 6 6.35 6.66 -12.01
N ASN A 7 6.33 5.67 -11.13
CA ASN A 7 7.19 4.48 -11.24
C ASN A 7 6.66 3.35 -10.36
N VAL A 8 7.13 2.14 -10.63
CA VAL A 8 6.90 0.95 -9.81
C VAL A 8 8.24 0.26 -9.59
N ILE A 9 8.60 0.06 -8.34
CA ILE A 9 9.89 -0.49 -7.94
C ILE A 9 9.66 -1.82 -7.22
N ARG A 10 10.28 -2.89 -7.70
CA ARG A 10 10.29 -4.16 -6.98
C ARG A 10 11.23 -4.06 -5.79
N MET A 11 10.71 -4.32 -4.61
CA MET A 11 11.50 -4.29 -3.38
C MET A 11 12.21 -5.63 -3.16
N PRO A 12 13.48 -5.62 -2.76
CA PRO A 12 14.17 -6.86 -2.41
C PRO A 12 13.51 -7.51 -1.19
N ARG A 13 13.37 -8.82 -1.21
CA ARG A 13 12.90 -9.57 -0.04
C ARG A 13 14.00 -9.60 1.02
N LYS A 14 13.65 -9.25 2.24
CA LYS A 14 14.55 -9.37 3.40
C LYS A 14 14.53 -10.78 4.01
N THR A 15 13.48 -11.57 3.77
CA THR A 15 13.32 -12.93 4.29
C THR A 15 12.64 -13.81 3.25
N ASN A 16 12.93 -15.12 3.28
CA ASN A 16 12.32 -16.11 2.40
C ASN A 16 10.89 -16.49 2.79
N ASN A 17 10.30 -15.84 3.79
CA ASN A 17 8.97 -16.19 4.30
C ASN A 17 7.82 -15.56 3.51
N GLY A 18 8.09 -14.66 2.59
CA GLY A 18 7.08 -14.05 1.75
C GLY A 18 6.83 -14.85 0.49
N LYS A 19 5.59 -15.28 0.27
CA LYS A 19 5.16 -15.94 -0.96
C LYS A 19 5.00 -14.97 -2.12
N TYR A 20 4.93 -13.68 -1.86
CA TYR A 20 4.61 -12.65 -2.85
C TYR A 20 5.69 -11.58 -2.89
N ASN A 21 5.92 -11.04 -4.08
CA ASN A 21 6.81 -9.90 -4.25
C ASN A 21 6.18 -8.65 -3.62
N LEU A 22 7.03 -7.81 -3.05
CA LEU A 22 6.65 -6.48 -2.55
C LEU A 22 7.08 -5.44 -3.57
N TYR A 23 6.18 -4.51 -3.86
CA TYR A 23 6.43 -3.39 -4.77
C TYR A 23 6.23 -2.07 -4.04
N LYS A 24 6.98 -1.06 -4.45
CA LYS A 24 6.75 0.33 -4.08
C LYS A 24 6.16 1.07 -5.29
N ILE A 25 4.96 1.60 -5.13
CA ILE A 25 4.32 2.43 -6.14
C ILE A 25 4.66 3.87 -5.84
N MET A 26 5.40 4.51 -6.76
CA MET A 26 5.73 5.93 -6.68
C MET A 26 4.63 6.76 -7.32
N ILE A 27 4.27 7.86 -6.70
CA ILE A 27 3.20 8.76 -7.14
C ILE A 27 3.66 10.21 -7.17
N ASP A 28 2.89 11.06 -7.84
CA ASP A 28 3.21 12.48 -8.05
C ASP A 28 2.81 13.39 -6.89
N LYS A 29 2.29 12.82 -5.80
CA LYS A 29 1.88 13.56 -4.61
C LYS A 29 2.44 12.91 -3.36
N ASP A 30 2.61 13.71 -2.32
CA ASP A 30 2.97 13.19 -1.00
C ASP A 30 1.71 12.76 -0.25
N ILE A 31 1.79 11.59 0.39
CA ILE A 31 0.74 11.03 1.22
C ILE A 31 1.29 10.68 2.60
N ASP A 32 0.40 10.50 3.56
CA ASP A 32 0.79 10.08 4.89
C ASP A 32 1.38 8.67 4.88
N ALA A 33 2.46 8.48 5.62
CA ALA A 33 3.09 7.20 5.88
C ALA A 33 3.63 7.16 7.31
N VAL A 34 3.76 5.98 7.86
CA VAL A 34 4.42 5.78 9.16
C VAL A 34 5.77 5.13 8.92
N VAL A 35 6.84 5.84 9.30
CA VAL A 35 8.23 5.37 9.17
C VAL A 35 8.88 5.47 10.54
N ASP A 36 9.42 4.36 11.03
CA ASP A 36 10.05 4.27 12.36
C ASP A 36 9.14 4.80 13.48
N GLY A 37 7.84 4.49 13.40
CA GLY A 37 6.85 4.90 14.39
C GLY A 37 6.41 6.37 14.29
N LYS A 38 6.89 7.12 13.29
CA LYS A 38 6.55 8.53 13.08
C LYS A 38 5.70 8.73 11.84
N LEU A 39 4.65 9.54 11.95
CA LEU A 39 3.86 9.99 10.82
C LEU A 39 4.67 11.00 9.99
N THR A 40 4.81 10.74 8.71
CA THR A 40 5.57 11.58 7.78
C THR A 40 4.93 11.55 6.40
N LYS A 41 5.43 12.35 5.48
CA LYS A 41 4.95 12.41 4.09
C LYS A 41 5.90 11.68 3.15
N HIS A 42 5.33 10.87 2.27
CA HIS A 42 6.08 10.15 1.24
C HIS A 42 5.34 10.18 -0.10
N ASN A 43 6.09 10.14 -1.17
CA ASN A 43 5.56 10.10 -2.55
C ASN A 43 5.43 8.67 -3.09
N GLY A 44 5.08 7.74 -2.23
CA GLY A 44 4.90 6.34 -2.61
C GLY A 44 4.34 5.49 -1.49
N PHE A 45 3.94 4.27 -1.83
CA PHE A 45 3.43 3.29 -0.87
C PHE A 45 3.79 1.87 -1.30
N GLY A 46 3.90 0.98 -0.29
CA GLY A 46 4.16 -0.43 -0.52
C GLY A 46 2.88 -1.21 -0.80
N ILE A 47 2.96 -2.18 -1.69
CA ILE A 47 1.88 -3.13 -1.94
C ILE A 47 2.46 -4.49 -2.31
N THR A 48 1.83 -5.57 -1.86
CA THR A 48 2.22 -6.92 -2.27
C THR A 48 1.67 -7.23 -3.66
N GLU A 49 2.35 -8.13 -4.37
CA GLU A 49 1.86 -8.64 -5.64
C GLU A 49 0.46 -9.24 -5.51
N TYR A 50 0.20 -9.95 -4.41
CA TYR A 50 -1.13 -10.46 -4.11
C TYR A 50 -2.16 -9.33 -3.94
N GLY A 51 -1.82 -8.30 -3.19
CA GLY A 51 -2.71 -7.15 -2.99
C GLY A 51 -3.10 -6.49 -4.30
N ILE A 52 -2.13 -6.27 -5.19
CA ILE A 52 -2.44 -5.62 -6.48
C ILE A 52 -3.27 -6.52 -7.39
N ARG A 53 -3.08 -7.84 -7.35
CA ARG A 53 -3.93 -8.78 -8.08
C ARG A 53 -5.38 -8.76 -7.61
N CYS A 54 -5.60 -8.55 -6.31
CA CYS A 54 -6.96 -8.42 -5.77
C CYS A 54 -7.73 -7.24 -6.35
N TYR A 55 -7.03 -6.23 -6.83
CA TYR A 55 -7.63 -5.10 -7.56
C TYR A 55 -7.76 -5.34 -9.06
N GLY A 56 -7.38 -6.52 -9.56
CA GLY A 56 -7.43 -6.83 -10.99
C GLY A 56 -6.41 -6.07 -11.84
N ILE A 57 -5.32 -5.62 -11.25
CA ILE A 57 -4.34 -4.74 -11.87
C ILE A 57 -3.05 -5.52 -12.16
N LYS A 58 -2.48 -5.33 -13.35
CA LYS A 58 -1.11 -5.76 -13.66
C LYS A 58 -0.15 -4.66 -13.23
N ILE A 59 0.80 -5.00 -12.33
CA ILE A 59 1.64 -4.02 -11.65
C ILE A 59 2.39 -3.06 -12.58
N ASN A 60 2.94 -3.56 -13.68
CA ASN A 60 3.72 -2.72 -14.61
C ASN A 60 2.84 -1.90 -15.57
N SER A 61 1.53 -2.21 -15.67
CA SER A 61 0.62 -1.53 -16.59
C SER A 61 0.16 -0.17 -16.07
N ILE A 62 0.37 0.13 -14.79
CA ILE A 62 -0.13 1.36 -14.17
C ILE A 62 0.84 2.53 -14.23
N ILE A 63 2.09 2.31 -14.66
CA ILE A 63 3.07 3.40 -14.80
C ILE A 63 2.55 4.43 -15.81
N GLY A 64 2.52 5.69 -15.40
CA GLY A 64 1.99 6.79 -16.20
C GLY A 64 0.47 6.96 -16.14
N LYS A 65 -0.25 6.06 -15.47
CA LYS A 65 -1.71 6.15 -15.30
C LYS A 65 -2.08 6.85 -14.00
N THR A 66 -3.30 7.39 -13.99
CA THR A 66 -3.91 7.95 -12.78
C THR A 66 -4.68 6.84 -12.05
N ILE A 67 -4.51 6.78 -10.75
CA ILE A 67 -5.25 5.87 -9.87
C ILE A 67 -6.01 6.68 -8.82
N ASP A 68 -7.15 6.16 -8.39
CA ASP A 68 -7.88 6.69 -7.25
C ASP A 68 -7.54 5.86 -6.00
N ILE A 69 -7.08 6.52 -4.96
CA ILE A 69 -6.64 5.87 -3.72
C ILE A 69 -7.33 6.47 -2.49
N ASP A 70 -7.46 5.66 -1.46
CA ASP A 70 -7.78 6.09 -0.10
C ASP A 70 -6.57 5.87 0.80
N VAL A 71 -6.23 6.88 1.59
CA VAL A 71 -5.16 6.83 2.59
C VAL A 71 -5.82 6.78 3.95
N VAL A 72 -5.67 5.66 4.65
CA VAL A 72 -6.35 5.39 5.92
C VAL A 72 -5.33 5.23 7.03
N TYR A 73 -5.43 6.06 8.05
CA TYR A 73 -4.59 5.97 9.24
C TYR A 73 -5.23 5.03 10.27
N HIS A 74 -4.46 4.06 10.75
CA HIS A 74 -4.86 3.15 11.81
C HIS A 74 -3.97 3.35 13.03
N LYS A 75 -4.58 3.54 14.19
CA LYS A 75 -3.87 3.62 15.46
C LYS A 75 -3.67 2.22 16.05
N ALA A 76 -2.60 2.04 16.82
CA ALA A 76 -2.42 0.84 17.63
C ALA A 76 -3.66 0.59 18.50
N GLY A 77 -4.16 -0.63 18.50
CA GLY A 77 -5.38 -1.02 19.20
C GLY A 77 -6.67 -0.92 18.39
N ASP A 78 -6.66 -0.28 17.22
CA ASP A 78 -7.82 -0.29 16.31
C ASP A 78 -8.11 -1.71 15.83
N THR A 79 -9.39 -1.99 15.58
CA THR A 79 -9.82 -3.29 15.08
C THR A 79 -9.34 -3.55 13.66
N LEU A 80 -8.73 -4.71 13.48
CA LEU A 80 -8.30 -5.24 12.18
C LEU A 80 -9.10 -6.50 11.89
N ILE A 81 -9.65 -6.62 10.69
CA ILE A 81 -10.28 -7.85 10.21
C ILE A 81 -9.30 -8.51 9.24
N ASN A 82 -8.85 -9.73 9.57
CA ASN A 82 -7.94 -10.47 8.72
C ASN A 82 -8.65 -11.10 7.51
N LEU A 83 -7.89 -11.78 6.63
CA LEU A 83 -8.43 -12.39 5.41
C LEU A 83 -9.45 -13.51 5.69
N TRP A 84 -9.46 -14.08 6.89
CA TRP A 84 -10.39 -15.14 7.31
C TRP A 84 -11.62 -14.59 8.04
N GLY A 85 -11.73 -13.27 8.15
CA GLY A 85 -12.83 -12.62 8.84
C GLY A 85 -12.69 -12.56 10.36
N ASP A 86 -11.57 -13.01 10.92
CA ASP A 86 -11.30 -12.95 12.35
C ASP A 86 -10.91 -11.54 12.76
N LYS A 87 -11.36 -11.14 13.95
CA LYS A 87 -11.02 -9.83 14.51
C LYS A 87 -9.66 -9.90 15.20
N ASP A 88 -8.84 -8.90 14.90
CA ASP A 88 -7.55 -8.68 15.55
C ASP A 88 -7.39 -7.19 15.83
N LYS A 89 -6.25 -6.78 16.33
CA LYS A 89 -5.93 -5.38 16.60
C LYS A 89 -4.61 -5.00 15.94
N PHE A 90 -4.54 -3.77 15.45
CA PHE A 90 -3.27 -3.22 14.99
C PHE A 90 -2.29 -3.11 16.16
N LYS A 91 -1.10 -3.68 16.00
CA LYS A 91 -0.04 -3.64 17.03
C LYS A 91 0.69 -2.31 17.06
N LYS A 92 0.69 -1.60 15.94
CA LYS A 92 1.39 -0.32 15.74
C LYS A 92 0.52 0.63 14.95
N ASP A 93 0.76 1.92 15.13
CA ASP A 93 0.22 2.92 14.21
C ASP A 93 0.72 2.64 12.79
N CYS A 94 -0.19 2.67 11.83
CA CYS A 94 0.16 2.44 10.44
C CYS A 94 -0.75 3.23 9.49
N VAL A 95 -0.30 3.36 8.25
CA VAL A 95 -1.11 3.93 7.17
C VAL A 95 -1.32 2.87 6.11
N GLU A 96 -2.56 2.66 5.73
CA GLU A 96 -2.96 1.76 4.66
C GLU A 96 -3.40 2.57 3.45
N VAL A 97 -2.90 2.20 2.28
CA VAL A 97 -3.33 2.79 1.01
C VAL A 97 -4.16 1.76 0.26
N LYS A 98 -5.39 2.13 -0.07
CA LYS A 98 -6.32 1.31 -0.85
C LYS A 98 -6.43 1.88 -2.25
N ILE A 99 -6.31 1.03 -3.26
CA ILE A 99 -6.54 1.41 -4.65
C ILE A 99 -8.00 1.13 -4.98
N ASN A 100 -8.77 2.18 -5.28
CA ASN A 100 -10.19 2.03 -5.63
C ASN A 100 -10.37 1.67 -7.11
N LYS A 101 -9.62 2.33 -7.98
CA LYS A 101 -9.69 2.10 -9.43
C LYS A 101 -8.49 2.70 -10.14
N VAL A 102 -8.25 2.21 -11.35
CA VAL A 102 -7.36 2.85 -12.34
C VAL A 102 -8.24 3.66 -13.29
N ILE A 103 -7.89 4.91 -13.44
CA ILE A 103 -8.64 5.86 -14.27
C ILE A 103 -8.13 5.85 -15.72
#